data_9b07b5b743a0c44d2f3059150c82cd8b
#
_entry.id   9b07b5b743a0c44d2f3059150c82cd8b
#
_cell.length_a   1.000
_cell.length_b   1.000
_cell.length_c   1.000
_cell.angle_alpha   90.00
_cell.angle_beta   90.00
_cell.angle_gamma   90.00
#
_symmetry.space_group_name_H-M   'P 1'
#
loop_
_entity.id
_entity.type
_entity.pdbx_description
1 polymer ?
#
loop_
_entity_poly.entity_id
_entity_poly.type
_entity_poly.pdbx_seq_one_letter_code
_entity_poly.pdbx_strand_id
1 'polypeptide(L)'
;KTIAILGWAFKKNTNDSRESASIYVSVNLLIQGASLNIYDPMVNKKRILDDIEFLLKNKGFAKKDLALMLNKINVLKSYKDAIEKSVLVAILTEWDEFKDYKWDQLTKTRKLFDGRNLISSADYSIGI
;
A
#
# COMPACT_ATOMS: atom_id res chain seq x y z
N LYS A 1 -3.30 14.07 -0.01
CA LYS A 1 -2.50 13.35 -1.00
C LYS A 1 -2.85 11.88 -0.99
N THR A 2 -2.91 11.29 -2.16
CA THR A 2 -3.22 9.88 -2.31
C THR A 2 -1.97 9.09 -2.64
N ILE A 3 -1.75 8.02 -1.90
CA ILE A 3 -0.59 7.14 -2.05
C ILE A 3 -1.09 5.75 -2.43
N ALA A 4 -0.51 5.18 -3.49
CA ALA A 4 -0.82 3.81 -3.89
C ALA A 4 0.05 2.85 -3.07
N ILE A 5 -0.58 1.85 -2.47
CA ILE A 5 0.09 0.77 -1.74
C ILE A 5 -0.10 -0.50 -2.56
N LEU A 6 0.97 -0.97 -3.16
CA LEU A 6 0.95 -2.18 -3.97
C LEU A 6 1.52 -3.35 -3.18
N GLY A 7 0.65 -4.26 -2.83
CA GLY A 7 0.99 -5.43 -2.03
C GLY A 7 0.60 -5.28 -0.58
N TRP A 8 -0.09 -6.26 -0.07
CA TRP A 8 -0.54 -6.32 1.33
C TRP A 8 -0.06 -7.57 2.03
N ALA A 9 0.10 -8.68 1.31
CA ALA A 9 0.65 -9.91 1.86
C ALA A 9 2.10 -9.68 2.31
N PHE A 10 2.57 -10.46 3.29
CA PHE A 10 3.93 -10.28 3.79
C PHE A 10 5.00 -10.71 2.77
N LYS A 11 4.62 -11.56 1.80
CA LYS A 11 5.45 -11.95 0.65
C LYS A 11 4.55 -12.34 -0.51
N LYS A 12 5.12 -12.52 -1.72
CA LYS A 12 4.34 -12.95 -2.88
C LYS A 12 3.83 -14.38 -2.73
N ASN A 13 2.81 -14.71 -3.51
CA ASN A 13 2.24 -16.05 -3.62
C ASN A 13 1.57 -16.55 -2.33
N THR A 14 1.04 -15.63 -1.53
CA THR A 14 0.26 -15.96 -0.36
C THR A 14 -0.76 -14.86 -0.08
N ASN A 15 -1.81 -15.21 0.66
CA ASN A 15 -2.78 -14.23 1.17
C ASN A 15 -2.51 -13.88 2.65
N ASP A 16 -1.38 -14.31 3.19
CA ASP A 16 -1.06 -14.08 4.60
C ASP A 16 -0.48 -12.67 4.79
N SER A 17 -1.21 -11.83 5.52
CA SER A 17 -0.81 -10.45 5.78
C SER A 17 -0.27 -10.23 7.20
N ARG A 18 -0.13 -11.30 7.99
CA ARG A 18 0.35 -11.15 9.37
C ARG A 18 1.74 -10.54 9.40
N GLU A 19 1.92 -9.52 10.22
CA GLU A 19 3.18 -8.78 10.38
C GLU A 19 3.72 -8.17 9.07
N SER A 20 2.84 -7.95 8.08
CA SER A 20 3.24 -7.32 6.83
C SER A 20 3.67 -5.87 7.07
N ALA A 21 4.77 -5.46 6.44
CA ALA A 21 5.22 -4.08 6.47
C ALA A 21 4.14 -3.11 5.94
N SER A 22 3.31 -3.58 5.02
CA SER A 22 2.23 -2.78 4.43
C SER A 22 1.27 -2.24 5.48
N ILE A 23 0.99 -3.02 6.53
CA ILE A 23 0.09 -2.59 7.61
C ILE A 23 0.69 -1.40 8.34
N TYR A 24 1.94 -1.51 8.75
CA TYR A 24 2.61 -0.46 9.54
C TYR A 24 2.82 0.81 8.73
N VAL A 25 3.26 0.67 7.49
CA VAL A 25 3.46 1.81 6.59
C VAL A 25 2.13 2.54 6.34
N SER A 26 1.09 1.78 6.03
CA SER A 26 -0.23 2.35 5.72
C SER A 26 -0.84 3.09 6.91
N VAL A 27 -0.75 2.50 8.09
CA VAL A 27 -1.27 3.15 9.31
C VAL A 27 -0.53 4.45 9.60
N ASN A 28 0.79 4.46 9.46
CA ASN A 28 1.57 5.67 9.66
C ASN A 28 1.19 6.77 8.68
N LEU A 29 0.96 6.41 7.41
CA LEU A 29 0.55 7.37 6.39
C LEU A 29 -0.84 7.93 6.67
N LEU A 30 -1.78 7.08 7.10
CA LEU A 30 -3.11 7.52 7.48
C LEU A 30 -3.08 8.51 8.65
N ILE A 31 -2.26 8.22 9.65
CA ILE A 31 -2.11 9.10 10.81
C ILE A 31 -1.58 10.48 10.38
N GLN A 32 -0.72 10.51 9.37
CA GLN A 32 -0.19 11.74 8.81
C GLN A 32 -1.13 12.45 7.84
N GLY A 33 -2.32 11.91 7.62
CA GLY A 33 -3.35 12.55 6.82
C GLY A 33 -3.45 12.11 5.36
N ALA A 34 -2.71 11.09 4.95
CA ALA A 34 -2.77 10.60 3.57
C ALA A 34 -4.05 9.81 3.31
N SER A 35 -4.47 9.80 2.04
CA SER A 35 -5.45 8.84 1.53
C SER A 35 -4.69 7.70 0.85
N LEU A 36 -5.24 6.50 0.91
CA LEU A 36 -4.58 5.32 0.38
C LEU A 36 -5.39 4.63 -0.69
N ASN A 37 -4.74 4.27 -1.78
CA ASN A 37 -5.25 3.35 -2.78
C ASN A 37 -4.47 2.05 -2.64
N ILE A 38 -5.12 1.00 -2.16
CA ILE A 38 -4.45 -0.25 -1.81
C ILE A 38 -4.86 -1.34 -2.78
N TYR A 39 -3.89 -2.13 -3.22
CA TYR A 39 -4.13 -3.29 -4.06
C TYR A 39 -3.24 -4.46 -3.64
N ASP A 40 -3.84 -5.64 -3.59
CA ASP A 40 -3.14 -6.91 -3.47
C ASP A 40 -3.94 -7.97 -4.24
N PRO A 41 -3.30 -8.83 -5.05
CA PRO A 41 -4.03 -9.80 -5.85
C PRO A 41 -4.66 -10.94 -5.04
N MET A 42 -4.20 -11.20 -3.83
CA MET A 42 -4.68 -12.32 -3.02
C MET A 42 -5.27 -11.96 -1.67
N VAL A 43 -5.02 -10.76 -1.15
CA VAL A 43 -5.58 -10.32 0.13
C VAL A 43 -6.82 -9.47 -0.16
N ASN A 44 -7.97 -9.88 0.38
CA ASN A 44 -9.23 -9.21 0.08
C ASN A 44 -9.41 -7.92 0.90
N LYS A 45 -10.39 -7.13 0.47
CA LYS A 45 -10.70 -5.84 1.09
C LYS A 45 -10.99 -5.94 2.58
N LYS A 46 -11.77 -6.95 2.98
CA LYS A 46 -12.14 -7.12 4.39
C LYS A 46 -10.89 -7.31 5.25
N ARG A 47 -9.98 -8.16 4.81
CA ARG A 47 -8.74 -8.42 5.55
C ARG A 47 -7.88 -7.17 5.65
N ILE A 48 -7.75 -6.42 4.56
CA ILE A 48 -6.97 -5.18 4.54
C ILE A 48 -7.54 -4.19 5.56
N LEU A 49 -8.85 -3.97 5.53
CA LEU A 49 -9.49 -3.03 6.45
C LEU A 49 -9.42 -3.50 7.90
N ASP A 50 -9.58 -4.79 8.14
CA ASP A 50 -9.47 -5.36 9.48
C ASP A 50 -8.05 -5.19 10.05
N ASP A 51 -7.03 -5.42 9.23
CA ASP A 51 -5.63 -5.25 9.66
C ASP A 51 -5.35 -3.81 10.08
N ILE A 52 -5.82 -2.86 9.30
CA ILE A 52 -5.63 -1.43 9.60
C ILE A 52 -6.39 -1.04 10.87
N GLU A 53 -7.64 -1.44 10.96
CA GLU A 53 -8.47 -1.13 12.12
C GLU A 53 -7.87 -1.69 13.41
N PHE A 54 -7.39 -2.91 13.36
CA PHE A 54 -6.78 -3.56 14.51
C PHE A 54 -5.58 -2.76 15.03
N LEU A 55 -4.69 -2.33 14.15
CA LEU A 55 -3.49 -1.58 14.55
C LEU A 55 -3.87 -0.19 15.06
N LEU A 56 -4.83 0.48 14.44
CA LEU A 56 -5.30 1.79 14.90
C LEU A 56 -5.92 1.70 16.29
N LYS A 57 -6.71 0.65 16.54
CA LYS A 57 -7.28 0.43 17.88
C LYS A 57 -6.19 0.21 18.92
N ASN A 58 -5.17 -0.56 18.57
CA ASN A 58 -4.05 -0.82 19.48
C ASN A 58 -3.26 0.45 19.78
N LYS A 59 -3.27 1.42 18.89
CA LYS A 59 -2.63 2.72 19.12
C LYS A 59 -3.51 3.67 19.93
N GLY A 60 -4.74 3.27 20.26
CA GLY A 60 -5.63 4.05 21.14
C GLY A 60 -6.58 5.00 20.43
N PHE A 61 -6.75 4.89 19.11
CA PHE A 61 -7.68 5.75 18.39
C PHE A 61 -9.13 5.43 18.75
N ALA A 62 -9.93 6.47 19.00
CA ALA A 62 -11.35 6.34 19.31
C ALA A 62 -12.15 5.93 18.07
N LYS A 63 -13.30 5.33 18.29
CA LYS A 63 -14.20 4.85 17.22
C LYS A 63 -14.48 5.91 16.15
N LYS A 64 -14.69 7.15 16.58
CA LYS A 64 -14.97 8.28 15.70
C LYS A 64 -13.81 8.55 14.74
N ASP A 65 -12.59 8.53 15.26
CA ASP A 65 -11.40 8.79 14.47
C ASP A 65 -11.09 7.62 13.55
N LEU A 66 -11.37 6.38 14.00
CA LEU A 66 -11.22 5.19 13.15
C LEU A 66 -12.09 5.30 11.91
N ALA A 67 -13.34 5.70 12.06
CA ALA A 67 -14.26 5.82 10.92
C ALA A 67 -13.76 6.84 9.90
N LEU A 68 -13.25 7.98 10.39
CA LEU A 68 -12.70 9.01 9.50
C LEU A 68 -11.47 8.52 8.74
N MET A 69 -10.59 7.79 9.41
CA MET A 69 -9.39 7.25 8.77
C MET A 69 -9.72 6.16 7.76
N LEU A 70 -10.62 5.23 8.11
CA LEU A 70 -11.00 4.15 7.20
C LEU A 70 -11.67 4.67 5.93
N ASN A 71 -12.35 5.81 6.00
CA ASN A 71 -12.95 6.45 4.82
C ASN A 71 -11.93 6.97 3.82
N LYS A 72 -10.67 7.09 4.21
CA LYS A 72 -9.60 7.53 3.31
C LYS A 72 -8.95 6.38 2.57
N ILE A 73 -9.46 5.16 2.74
CA ILE A 73 -8.90 3.96 2.12
C ILE A 73 -9.79 3.50 0.97
N ASN A 74 -9.19 3.32 -0.19
CA ASN A 74 -9.82 2.66 -1.33
C ASN A 74 -9.05 1.39 -1.63
N VAL A 75 -9.74 0.25 -1.62
CA VAL A 75 -9.14 -1.02 -2.03
C VAL A 75 -9.56 -1.28 -3.46
N LEU A 76 -8.59 -1.26 -4.37
CA LEU A 76 -8.82 -1.33 -5.80
C LEU A 76 -8.70 -2.76 -6.30
N LYS A 77 -9.32 -3.04 -7.46
CA LYS A 77 -9.32 -4.38 -8.06
C LYS A 77 -8.15 -4.60 -9.03
N SER A 78 -7.40 -3.55 -9.33
CA SER A 78 -6.21 -3.67 -10.16
C SER A 78 -5.13 -2.72 -9.64
N TYR A 79 -3.87 -3.10 -9.86
CA TYR A 79 -2.77 -2.23 -9.44
C TYR A 79 -2.69 -0.97 -10.29
N LYS A 80 -3.10 -1.04 -11.56
CA LYS A 80 -3.12 0.11 -12.44
C LYS A 80 -4.09 1.18 -11.94
N ASP A 81 -5.27 0.76 -11.50
CA ASP A 81 -6.26 1.68 -10.93
C ASP A 81 -5.74 2.33 -9.64
N ALA A 82 -5.04 1.57 -8.82
CA ALA A 82 -4.45 2.10 -7.59
C ALA A 82 -3.43 3.19 -7.89
N ILE A 83 -2.61 2.99 -8.92
CA ILE A 83 -1.55 3.93 -9.31
C ILE A 83 -2.14 5.22 -9.89
N GLU A 84 -3.19 5.12 -10.69
CA GLU A 84 -3.64 6.19 -11.58
C GLU A 84 -3.90 7.51 -10.88
N LYS A 85 -4.50 7.49 -9.71
CA LYS A 85 -4.86 8.69 -8.95
C LYS A 85 -3.93 8.98 -7.79
N SER A 86 -2.75 8.38 -7.79
CA SER A 86 -1.79 8.56 -6.71
C SER A 86 -0.69 9.55 -7.09
N VAL A 87 -0.07 10.17 -6.09
CA VAL A 87 1.10 11.04 -6.28
C VAL A 87 2.39 10.32 -5.93
N LEU A 88 2.28 9.22 -5.18
CA LEU A 88 3.41 8.39 -4.81
C LEU A 88 2.95 6.94 -4.83
N VAL A 89 3.82 6.05 -5.27
CA VAL A 89 3.54 4.62 -5.31
C VAL A 89 4.55 3.89 -4.42
N ALA A 90 4.06 3.03 -3.54
CA ALA A 90 4.91 2.19 -2.69
C ALA A 90 4.67 0.72 -3.01
N ILE A 91 5.71 0.00 -3.39
CA ILE A 91 5.67 -1.45 -3.61
C ILE A 91 6.16 -2.11 -2.33
N LEU A 92 5.27 -2.83 -1.66
CA LEU A 92 5.56 -3.43 -0.35
C LEU A 92 5.46 -4.95 -0.35
N THR A 93 4.95 -5.55 -1.42
CA THR A 93 5.01 -7.00 -1.67
C THR A 93 5.50 -7.21 -3.09
N GLU A 94 6.37 -8.19 -3.29
CA GLU A 94 7.06 -8.40 -4.56
C GLU A 94 6.28 -9.28 -5.55
N TRP A 95 5.00 -8.96 -5.78
CA TRP A 95 4.19 -9.68 -6.77
C TRP A 95 4.76 -9.52 -8.17
N ASP A 96 4.85 -10.61 -8.91
CA ASP A 96 5.45 -10.59 -10.25
C ASP A 96 4.70 -9.66 -11.21
N GLU A 97 3.38 -9.55 -11.09
CA GLU A 97 2.59 -8.69 -11.98
C GLU A 97 3.00 -7.22 -11.94
N PHE A 98 3.58 -6.77 -10.82
CA PHE A 98 4.02 -5.38 -10.71
C PHE A 98 5.20 -5.07 -11.62
N LYS A 99 5.92 -6.07 -12.09
CA LYS A 99 7.04 -5.88 -13.03
C LYS A 99 6.58 -5.43 -14.42
N ASP A 100 5.32 -5.69 -14.76
CA ASP A 100 4.79 -5.44 -16.10
C ASP A 100 4.42 -3.98 -16.36
N TYR A 101 4.48 -3.13 -15.35
CA TYR A 101 4.13 -1.73 -15.48
C TYR A 101 5.29 -0.92 -16.05
N LYS A 102 4.98 0.22 -16.68
CA LYS A 102 6.00 1.11 -17.28
C LYS A 102 6.57 2.05 -16.22
N TRP A 103 7.38 1.50 -15.32
CA TRP A 103 7.91 2.25 -14.19
C TRP A 103 8.82 3.40 -14.58
N ASP A 104 9.60 3.27 -15.67
CA ASP A 104 10.45 4.33 -16.16
C ASP A 104 9.65 5.59 -16.51
N GLN A 105 8.46 5.41 -17.06
CA GLN A 105 7.60 6.54 -17.39
C GLN A 105 6.95 7.13 -16.14
N LEU A 106 6.55 6.28 -15.22
CA LEU A 106 5.92 6.73 -13.97
C LEU A 106 6.86 7.62 -13.17
N THR A 107 8.13 7.24 -13.03
CA THR A 107 9.09 7.95 -12.19
C THR A 107 9.46 9.34 -12.76
N LYS A 108 9.07 9.64 -14.00
CA LYS A 108 9.21 10.99 -14.55
C LYS A 108 8.21 11.98 -13.96
N THR A 109 7.09 11.51 -13.44
CA THR A 109 6.00 12.37 -12.94
C THR A 109 5.62 12.10 -11.49
N ARG A 110 5.98 10.95 -10.93
CA ARG A 110 5.62 10.54 -9.59
C ARG A 110 6.79 9.87 -8.91
N LYS A 111 6.75 9.84 -7.58
CA LYS A 111 7.75 9.12 -6.80
C LYS A 111 7.38 7.65 -6.66
N LEU A 112 8.38 6.80 -6.74
CA LEU A 112 8.25 5.37 -6.55
C LEU A 112 9.14 4.92 -5.40
N PHE A 113 8.53 4.37 -4.35
CA PHE A 113 9.25 3.71 -3.26
C PHE A 113 9.13 2.19 -3.46
N ASP A 114 10.23 1.52 -3.69
CA ASP A 114 10.27 0.08 -3.87
C ASP A 114 10.87 -0.58 -2.64
N GLY A 115 10.00 -0.98 -1.72
CA GLY A 115 10.43 -1.61 -0.47
C GLY A 115 10.90 -3.05 -0.62
N ARG A 116 10.79 -3.63 -1.83
CA ARG A 116 11.16 -5.03 -2.07
C ARG A 116 12.26 -5.19 -3.11
N ASN A 117 12.82 -4.07 -3.58
CA ASN A 117 13.89 -4.06 -4.55
C ASN A 117 13.52 -4.80 -5.85
N LEU A 118 12.30 -4.56 -6.32
CA LEU A 118 11.73 -5.23 -7.48
C LEU A 118 12.01 -4.49 -8.79
N ILE A 119 12.05 -3.15 -8.73
CA ILE A 119 12.09 -2.28 -9.90
C ILE A 119 13.39 -1.48 -9.90
N SER A 120 14.10 -1.52 -11.02
CA SER A 120 15.41 -0.84 -11.13
C SER A 120 15.31 0.68 -11.22
N SER A 121 14.16 1.22 -11.65
CA SER A 121 13.97 2.67 -11.83
C SER A 121 13.34 3.37 -10.63
N ALA A 122 13.24 2.71 -9.49
CA ALA A 122 12.65 3.29 -8.29
C ALA A 122 13.47 4.47 -7.78
N ASP A 123 12.77 5.52 -7.29
CA ASP A 123 13.40 6.66 -6.64
C ASP A 123 14.02 6.28 -5.30
N TYR A 124 13.35 5.37 -4.60
CA TYR A 124 13.79 4.88 -3.30
C TYR A 124 13.62 3.37 -3.27
N SER A 125 14.66 2.65 -2.86
CA SER A 125 14.58 1.22 -2.66
C SER A 125 15.23 0.83 -1.36
N ILE A 126 14.69 -0.23 -0.74
CA ILE A 126 15.35 -0.88 0.38
C ILE A 126 16.23 -1.95 -0.25
N GLY A 127 17.53 -1.70 -0.31
CA GLY A 127 18.47 -2.61 -0.90
C GLY A 127 18.64 -3.88 -0.08
N ILE A 128 19.18 -4.87 -0.72
CA ILE A 128 19.56 -6.10 -0.06
C ILE A 128 20.93 -5.95 0.53
#